data_938aa7e698512356f334cf025fc66664
#
_entry.id   938aa7e698512356f334cf025fc66664
#
_cell.length_a   1.000
_cell.length_b   1.000
_cell.length_c   1.000
_cell.angle_alpha   90.00
_cell.angle_beta   90.00
_cell.angle_gamma   90.00
#
_symmetry.space_group_name_H-M   'P 1'
#
loop_
_entity.id
_entity.type
_entity.pdbx_description
1 polymer ?
#
loop_
_entity_poly.entity_id
_entity_poly.type
_entity_poly.pdbx_seq_one_letter_code
_entity_poly.pdbx_strand_id
1 'polypeptide(L)'
;MKQWIITCAAAVGLAATLAPMAHADTLQDIKARGKFICGTMGTAEPFSFQDPKTRAIVGYEVDMCQAVADSLGVPLELKLIAVEARIPELIAGRVDVVAANLGWSPERAKQIDYSHQHFVSLQKVLARASDKDLKSPADLAGKRVSAVRGSSSEQGARKFIPNVDPVTFKDPSGAFLALQQGKVSGFVASELMLVKLKQQAASSAVPVKILEPALFVEPWGMGVRRGDTVMLNQVNKVLDGMEASGKATQIFDKWFGPGTPFSMKRDFRIEAIKG
;
A
#
# COMPACT_ATOMS: atom_id res chain seq x y z
N MET A 1 -22.00 -28.84 78.23
CA MET A 1 -21.75 -27.49 77.63
C MET A 1 -21.16 -27.70 76.26
N LYS A 2 -21.96 -27.54 75.19
CA LYS A 2 -21.53 -27.69 73.75
C LYS A 2 -21.53 -26.32 73.18
N GLN A 3 -20.31 -25.80 72.82
CA GLN A 3 -20.14 -24.56 72.09
C GLN A 3 -20.32 -24.80 70.60
N TRP A 4 -21.20 -24.05 70.02
CA TRP A 4 -21.41 -24.00 68.55
C TRP A 4 -20.54 -22.87 67.97
N ILE A 5 -19.65 -23.27 67.10
CA ILE A 5 -18.85 -22.32 66.31
C ILE A 5 -19.61 -22.06 65.00
N ILE A 6 -20.08 -20.83 64.81
CA ILE A 6 -20.69 -20.37 63.56
C ILE A 6 -19.58 -19.84 62.66
N THR A 7 -19.30 -20.53 61.55
CA THR A 7 -18.35 -20.11 60.52
C THR A 7 -19.08 -19.26 59.50
N CYS A 8 -18.85 -17.94 59.50
CA CYS A 8 -19.30 -17.05 58.43
C CYS A 8 -18.38 -17.18 57.20
N ALA A 9 -18.89 -17.77 56.13
CA ALA A 9 -18.23 -17.78 54.82
C ALA A 9 -18.53 -16.45 54.11
N ALA A 10 -17.50 -15.59 53.99
CA ALA A 10 -17.56 -14.36 53.19
C ALA A 10 -17.41 -14.72 51.70
N ALA A 11 -18.48 -14.62 50.94
CA ALA A 11 -18.45 -14.72 49.48
C ALA A 11 -17.90 -13.41 48.89
N VAL A 12 -16.63 -13.42 48.47
CA VAL A 12 -16.05 -12.32 47.69
C VAL A 12 -16.50 -12.44 46.24
N GLY A 13 -17.49 -11.64 45.86
CA GLY A 13 -17.96 -11.52 44.48
C GLY A 13 -16.90 -10.84 43.63
N LEU A 14 -16.27 -11.58 42.72
CA LEU A 14 -15.34 -11.05 41.72
C LEU A 14 -16.17 -10.36 40.63
N ALA A 15 -16.39 -9.05 40.78
CA ALA A 15 -16.95 -8.22 39.71
C ALA A 15 -15.91 -8.06 38.62
N ALA A 16 -15.98 -8.89 37.57
CA ALA A 16 -15.23 -8.69 36.34
C ALA A 16 -15.73 -7.40 35.69
N THR A 17 -14.98 -6.30 35.88
CA THR A 17 -15.20 -5.06 35.15
C THR A 17 -14.84 -5.34 33.70
N LEU A 18 -15.83 -5.46 32.82
CA LEU A 18 -15.68 -5.36 31.37
C LEU A 18 -15.15 -3.95 31.10
N ALA A 19 -13.82 -3.82 31.03
CA ALA A 19 -13.21 -2.59 30.51
C ALA A 19 -13.73 -2.42 29.06
N PRO A 20 -14.32 -1.26 28.71
CA PRO A 20 -14.68 -1.01 27.33
C PRO A 20 -13.38 -1.15 26.51
N MET A 21 -13.42 -1.96 25.45
CA MET A 21 -12.35 -1.96 24.45
C MET A 21 -12.20 -0.50 24.00
N ALA A 22 -11.10 0.12 24.39
CA ALA A 22 -10.76 1.46 23.95
C ALA A 22 -10.66 1.39 22.41
N HIS A 23 -11.68 1.89 21.72
CA HIS A 23 -11.58 2.16 20.30
C HIS A 23 -10.42 3.15 20.16
N ALA A 24 -9.40 2.76 19.43
CA ALA A 24 -8.29 3.67 19.17
C ALA A 24 -8.85 4.89 18.43
N ASP A 25 -9.02 6.00 19.14
CA ASP A 25 -9.42 7.27 18.54
C ASP A 25 -8.15 7.96 18.02
N THR A 26 -7.76 7.57 16.81
CA THR A 26 -6.56 8.12 16.16
C THR A 26 -6.60 9.65 16.08
N LEU A 27 -7.78 10.26 15.93
CA LEU A 27 -7.88 11.72 15.86
C LEU A 27 -7.56 12.38 17.20
N GLN A 28 -7.94 11.77 18.33
CA GLN A 28 -7.54 12.28 19.65
C GLN A 28 -6.04 12.16 19.86
N ASP A 29 -5.45 11.02 19.48
CA ASP A 29 -4.00 10.80 19.55
C ASP A 29 -3.22 11.82 18.72
N ILE A 30 -3.67 12.10 17.48
CA ILE A 30 -3.09 13.11 16.60
C ILE A 30 -3.14 14.49 17.24
N LYS A 31 -4.30 14.89 17.78
CA LYS A 31 -4.48 16.18 18.44
C LYS A 31 -3.59 16.32 19.69
N ALA A 32 -3.56 15.28 20.53
CA ALA A 32 -2.73 15.27 21.74
C ALA A 32 -1.23 15.35 21.43
N ARG A 33 -0.80 14.67 20.37
CA ARG A 33 0.59 14.65 19.89
C ARG A 33 0.97 15.90 19.11
N GLY A 34 -0.01 16.61 18.51
CA GLY A 34 0.18 17.81 17.72
C GLY A 34 0.80 17.55 16.33
N LYS A 35 0.71 16.35 15.78
CA LYS A 35 1.20 15.97 14.44
C LYS A 35 0.48 14.75 13.89
N PHE A 36 0.38 14.67 12.56
CA PHE A 36 -0.14 13.52 11.81
C PHE A 36 1.02 12.69 11.24
N ILE A 37 1.10 11.40 11.55
CA ILE A 37 2.15 10.50 11.07
C ILE A 37 1.62 9.64 9.92
N CYS A 38 2.11 9.89 8.70
CA CYS A 38 1.77 9.10 7.52
C CYS A 38 2.91 8.14 7.16
N GLY A 39 2.61 6.84 7.10
CA GLY A 39 3.54 5.82 6.64
C GLY A 39 3.61 5.81 5.11
N THR A 40 4.82 5.95 4.55
CA THR A 40 5.06 5.93 3.11
C THR A 40 6.39 5.24 2.77
N MET A 41 6.64 4.89 1.50
CA MET A 41 7.82 4.08 1.15
C MET A 41 9.11 4.88 0.96
N GLY A 42 9.06 6.06 0.39
CA GLY A 42 10.25 6.89 0.11
C GLY A 42 11.16 6.42 -1.04
N THR A 43 10.80 5.33 -1.73
CA THR A 43 11.58 4.73 -2.84
C THR A 43 10.72 4.45 -4.07
N ALA A 44 9.45 4.88 -4.08
CA ALA A 44 8.46 4.58 -5.11
C ALA A 44 8.08 5.84 -5.91
N GLU A 45 8.94 6.28 -6.82
CA GLU A 45 8.64 7.37 -7.74
C GLU A 45 7.52 6.96 -8.73
N PRO A 46 6.53 7.85 -8.96
CA PRO A 46 6.34 9.19 -8.43
C PRO A 46 5.40 9.27 -7.22
N PHE A 47 5.12 8.16 -6.53
CA PHE A 47 4.18 8.09 -5.40
C PHE A 47 4.77 8.66 -4.11
N SER A 48 5.95 8.15 -3.72
CA SER A 48 6.73 8.69 -2.60
C SER A 48 8.21 8.34 -2.80
N PHE A 49 9.04 9.35 -2.97
CA PHE A 49 10.46 9.18 -3.26
C PHE A 49 11.28 10.37 -2.76
N GLN A 50 12.58 10.16 -2.65
CA GLN A 50 13.47 11.24 -2.27
C GLN A 50 13.80 12.10 -3.49
N ASP A 51 13.42 13.38 -3.45
CA ASP A 51 13.80 14.37 -4.46
C ASP A 51 15.33 14.50 -4.50
N PRO A 52 15.97 14.32 -5.68
CA PRO A 52 17.43 14.32 -5.77
C PRO A 52 18.07 15.68 -5.45
N LYS A 53 17.33 16.77 -5.60
CA LYS A 53 17.84 18.15 -5.37
C LYS A 53 17.65 18.58 -3.92
N THR A 54 16.43 18.41 -3.39
CA THR A 54 16.07 18.91 -2.06
C THR A 54 16.29 17.88 -0.96
N ARG A 55 16.43 16.61 -1.32
CA ARG A 55 16.50 15.45 -0.40
C ARG A 55 15.21 15.22 0.41
N ALA A 56 14.18 16.02 0.20
CA ALA A 56 12.88 15.84 0.81
C ALA A 56 12.17 14.61 0.21
N ILE A 57 11.33 13.97 1.00
CA ILE A 57 10.41 12.94 0.50
C ILE A 57 9.21 13.66 -0.10
N VAL A 58 8.96 13.39 -1.38
CA VAL A 58 7.91 14.01 -2.18
C VAL A 58 7.15 12.94 -2.98
N GLY A 59 6.00 13.28 -3.54
CA GLY A 59 5.27 12.40 -4.44
C GLY A 59 3.76 12.51 -4.29
N TYR A 60 3.07 11.78 -5.14
CA TYR A 60 1.62 11.78 -5.23
C TYR A 60 0.94 11.43 -3.89
N GLU A 61 1.38 10.35 -3.24
CA GLU A 61 0.83 9.94 -1.95
C GLU A 61 1.27 10.86 -0.79
N VAL A 62 2.42 11.52 -0.92
CA VAL A 62 2.86 12.53 0.04
C VAL A 62 1.93 13.75 0.00
N ASP A 63 1.55 14.22 -1.21
CA ASP A 63 0.58 15.31 -1.36
C ASP A 63 -0.82 14.93 -0.81
N MET A 64 -1.22 13.65 -0.93
CA MET A 64 -2.45 13.13 -0.32
C MET A 64 -2.37 13.14 1.21
N CYS A 65 -1.25 12.69 1.80
CA CYS A 65 -1.02 12.76 3.25
C CYS A 65 -1.03 14.22 3.75
N GLN A 66 -0.42 15.13 2.99
CA GLN A 66 -0.41 16.56 3.33
C GLN A 66 -1.84 17.13 3.37
N ALA A 67 -2.68 16.77 2.40
CA ALA A 67 -4.08 17.22 2.41
C ALA A 67 -4.85 16.72 3.65
N VAL A 68 -4.57 15.51 4.14
CA VAL A 68 -5.16 15.01 5.40
C VAL A 68 -4.62 15.81 6.58
N ALA A 69 -3.31 16.04 6.69
CA ALA A 69 -2.69 16.84 7.76
C ALA A 69 -3.25 18.26 7.81
N ASP A 70 -3.36 18.91 6.64
CA ASP A 70 -3.93 20.26 6.51
C ASP A 70 -5.37 20.32 7.02
N SER A 71 -6.18 19.30 6.70
CA SER A 71 -7.57 19.21 7.15
C SER A 71 -7.70 19.05 8.68
N LEU A 72 -6.68 18.50 9.32
CA LEU A 72 -6.58 18.31 10.77
C LEU A 72 -5.95 19.51 11.49
N GLY A 73 -5.37 20.47 10.74
CA GLY A 73 -4.68 21.63 11.30
C GLY A 73 -3.37 21.28 12.04
N VAL A 74 -2.70 20.21 11.65
CA VAL A 74 -1.46 19.74 12.27
C VAL A 74 -0.36 19.50 11.21
N PRO A 75 0.94 19.60 11.56
CA PRO A 75 2.02 19.27 10.67
C PRO A 75 2.02 17.78 10.29
N LEU A 76 2.44 17.49 9.04
CA LEU A 76 2.70 16.15 8.55
C LEU A 76 4.08 15.67 8.99
N GLU A 77 4.14 14.45 9.55
CA GLU A 77 5.37 13.69 9.71
C GLU A 77 5.31 12.46 8.79
N LEU A 78 6.31 12.27 7.94
CA LEU A 78 6.44 11.09 7.11
C LEU A 78 7.30 10.04 7.81
N LYS A 79 6.79 8.82 7.93
CA LYS A 79 7.54 7.65 8.37
C LYS A 79 7.80 6.72 7.21
N LEU A 80 9.08 6.51 6.87
CA LEU A 80 9.46 5.58 5.81
C LEU A 80 9.35 4.15 6.29
N ILE A 81 8.61 3.33 5.54
CA ILE A 81 8.30 1.94 5.88
C ILE A 81 8.53 1.02 4.67
N ALA A 82 8.98 -0.20 4.95
CA ALA A 82 9.10 -1.23 3.94
C ALA A 82 7.72 -1.79 3.53
N VAL A 83 7.64 -2.41 2.36
CA VAL A 83 6.38 -2.94 1.80
C VAL A 83 5.71 -3.92 2.76
N GLU A 84 6.46 -4.86 3.32
CA GLU A 84 5.97 -5.86 4.27
C GLU A 84 5.59 -5.28 5.65
N ALA A 85 6.12 -4.11 5.99
CA ALA A 85 5.89 -3.46 7.28
C ALA A 85 4.63 -2.57 7.30
N ARG A 86 4.02 -2.27 6.15
CA ARG A 86 2.89 -1.32 6.02
C ARG A 86 1.75 -1.61 7.00
N ILE A 87 1.20 -2.82 6.96
CA ILE A 87 0.10 -3.22 7.83
C ILE A 87 0.54 -3.40 9.29
N PRO A 88 1.66 -4.08 9.60
CA PRO A 88 2.18 -4.15 10.97
C PRO A 88 2.44 -2.80 11.64
N GLU A 89 3.01 -1.82 10.93
CA GLU A 89 3.26 -0.47 11.47
C GLU A 89 1.95 0.27 11.80
N LEU A 90 0.93 0.12 10.94
CA LEU A 90 -0.40 0.70 11.16
C LEU A 90 -1.10 0.07 12.36
N ILE A 91 -1.15 -1.27 12.41
CA ILE A 91 -1.80 -2.00 13.52
C ILE A 91 -1.14 -1.68 14.86
N ALA A 92 0.18 -1.56 14.88
CA ALA A 92 0.94 -1.20 16.08
C ALA A 92 0.82 0.28 16.48
N GLY A 93 0.06 1.11 15.74
CA GLY A 93 -0.11 2.53 16.05
C GLY A 93 1.15 3.38 15.85
N ARG A 94 2.15 2.87 15.12
CA ARG A 94 3.38 3.60 14.84
C ARG A 94 3.25 4.59 13.67
N VAL A 95 2.17 4.49 12.91
CA VAL A 95 1.67 5.46 11.94
C VAL A 95 0.16 5.60 12.12
N ASP A 96 -0.39 6.74 11.75
CA ASP A 96 -1.83 7.01 11.85
C ASP A 96 -2.57 6.49 10.61
N VAL A 97 -1.95 6.67 9.45
CA VAL A 97 -2.43 6.23 8.14
C VAL A 97 -1.25 5.68 7.34
N VAL A 98 -1.50 4.76 6.44
CA VAL A 98 -0.54 4.28 5.45
C VAL A 98 -0.96 4.71 4.05
N ALA A 99 -0.13 5.51 3.39
CA ALA A 99 -0.21 5.82 1.95
C ALA A 99 1.13 5.41 1.32
N ALA A 100 1.18 4.18 0.83
CA ALA A 100 2.43 3.51 0.44
C ALA A 100 2.20 2.46 -0.64
N ASN A 101 1.55 2.83 -1.75
CA ASN A 101 1.14 1.91 -2.82
C ASN A 101 0.34 0.72 -2.25
N LEU A 102 -0.63 1.01 -1.40
CA LEU A 102 -1.33 -0.01 -0.63
C LEU A 102 -2.58 -0.49 -1.37
N GLY A 103 -2.39 -1.54 -2.19
CA GLY A 103 -3.48 -2.18 -2.92
C GLY A 103 -4.46 -2.89 -2.01
N TRP A 104 -5.74 -2.81 -2.34
CA TRP A 104 -6.80 -3.51 -1.65
C TRP A 104 -6.79 -5.01 -2.00
N SER A 105 -7.02 -5.85 -1.00
CA SER A 105 -7.38 -7.26 -1.18
C SER A 105 -8.30 -7.72 -0.04
N PRO A 106 -9.14 -8.77 -0.26
CA PRO A 106 -9.99 -9.30 0.79
C PRO A 106 -9.22 -9.73 2.05
N GLU A 107 -8.00 -10.24 1.89
CA GLU A 107 -7.14 -10.69 3.00
C GLU A 107 -6.64 -9.52 3.85
N ARG A 108 -6.25 -8.42 3.19
CA ARG A 108 -5.81 -7.19 3.87
C ARG A 108 -6.98 -6.47 4.54
N ALA A 109 -8.15 -6.45 3.88
CA ALA A 109 -9.37 -5.85 4.42
C ALA A 109 -9.91 -6.54 5.69
N LYS A 110 -9.43 -7.76 6.01
CA LYS A 110 -9.68 -8.40 7.30
C LYS A 110 -8.81 -7.84 8.43
N GLN A 111 -7.73 -7.14 8.11
CA GLN A 111 -6.73 -6.65 9.07
C GLN A 111 -6.82 -5.14 9.31
N ILE A 112 -7.14 -4.38 8.27
CA ILE A 112 -7.22 -2.92 8.27
C ILE A 112 -8.43 -2.45 7.48
N ASP A 113 -8.84 -1.21 7.68
CA ASP A 113 -9.82 -0.55 6.82
C ASP A 113 -9.12 0.28 5.73
N TYR A 114 -9.79 0.45 4.60
CA TYR A 114 -9.30 1.21 3.46
C TYR A 114 -10.16 2.44 3.21
N SER A 115 -9.51 3.55 2.94
CA SER A 115 -10.19 4.72 2.39
C SER A 115 -10.77 4.44 1.01
N HIS A 116 -11.50 5.41 0.46
CA HIS A 116 -11.77 5.46 -0.97
C HIS A 116 -10.46 5.29 -1.75
N GLN A 117 -10.56 4.66 -2.94
CA GLN A 117 -9.39 4.54 -3.82
C GLN A 117 -8.91 5.93 -4.23
N HIS A 118 -7.60 6.14 -4.16
CA HIS A 118 -6.97 7.35 -4.65
C HIS A 118 -6.11 7.10 -5.89
N PHE A 119 -5.87 5.83 -6.21
CA PHE A 119 -5.17 5.40 -7.42
C PHE A 119 -5.69 4.03 -7.87
N VAL A 120 -5.58 3.75 -9.19
CA VAL A 120 -5.86 2.42 -9.75
C VAL A 120 -4.62 1.96 -10.51
N SER A 121 -4.10 0.80 -10.14
CA SER A 121 -2.88 0.24 -10.71
C SER A 121 -3.18 -1.03 -11.51
N LEU A 122 -2.57 -1.15 -12.67
CA LEU A 122 -2.49 -2.42 -13.39
C LEU A 122 -1.28 -3.20 -12.87
N GLN A 123 -1.49 -4.45 -12.49
CA GLN A 123 -0.41 -5.36 -12.13
C GLN A 123 -0.07 -6.21 -13.36
N LYS A 124 1.18 -6.16 -13.78
CA LYS A 124 1.66 -6.82 -15.02
C LYS A 124 2.91 -7.64 -14.74
N VAL A 125 3.42 -8.29 -15.77
CA VAL A 125 4.63 -9.09 -15.70
C VAL A 125 5.67 -8.56 -16.68
N LEU A 126 6.90 -8.38 -16.22
CA LEU A 126 8.08 -8.13 -17.03
C LEU A 126 8.80 -9.44 -17.30
N ALA A 127 9.18 -9.69 -18.55
CA ALA A 127 9.97 -10.84 -18.97
C ALA A 127 11.17 -10.36 -19.80
N ARG A 128 12.21 -11.21 -19.96
CA ARG A 128 13.30 -10.91 -20.89
C ARG A 128 12.77 -10.90 -22.33
N ALA A 129 13.24 -9.98 -23.14
CA ALA A 129 12.83 -9.88 -24.55
C ALA A 129 13.29 -11.12 -25.38
N SER A 130 14.36 -11.81 -24.89
CA SER A 130 14.85 -13.07 -25.49
C SER A 130 13.90 -14.26 -25.30
N ASP A 131 13.05 -14.24 -24.29
CA ASP A 131 12.13 -15.34 -23.96
C ASP A 131 10.91 -15.29 -24.91
N LYS A 132 11.11 -15.78 -26.14
CA LYS A 132 10.12 -15.66 -27.24
C LYS A 132 8.83 -16.43 -26.98
N ASP A 133 8.89 -17.49 -26.19
CA ASP A 133 7.75 -18.34 -25.82
C ASP A 133 6.83 -17.71 -24.77
N LEU A 134 7.32 -16.67 -24.04
CA LEU A 134 6.53 -15.93 -23.08
C LEU A 134 5.81 -14.78 -23.80
N LYS A 135 4.52 -14.95 -24.08
CA LYS A 135 3.66 -13.96 -24.74
C LYS A 135 2.65 -13.32 -23.78
N SER A 136 2.22 -14.09 -22.78
CA SER A 136 1.22 -13.69 -21.78
C SER A 136 1.64 -14.13 -20.36
N PRO A 137 1.02 -13.62 -19.31
CA PRO A 137 1.25 -14.11 -17.94
C PRO A 137 0.93 -15.61 -17.77
N ALA A 138 0.00 -16.16 -18.55
CA ALA A 138 -0.35 -17.59 -18.49
C ALA A 138 0.82 -18.51 -18.88
N ASP A 139 1.73 -18.07 -19.75
CA ASP A 139 2.90 -18.84 -20.18
C ASP A 139 3.95 -19.02 -19.06
N LEU A 140 3.72 -18.35 -17.91
CA LEU A 140 4.54 -18.51 -16.72
C LEU A 140 4.07 -19.64 -15.78
N ALA A 141 3.06 -20.40 -16.17
CA ALA A 141 2.59 -21.55 -15.40
C ALA A 141 3.74 -22.50 -15.05
N GLY A 142 3.87 -22.87 -13.77
CA GLY A 142 4.95 -23.72 -13.26
C GLY A 142 6.36 -23.10 -13.27
N LYS A 143 6.50 -21.83 -13.64
CA LYS A 143 7.80 -21.14 -13.67
C LYS A 143 8.04 -20.32 -12.41
N ARG A 144 9.29 -19.97 -12.17
CA ARG A 144 9.68 -19.03 -11.11
C ARG A 144 9.46 -17.59 -11.57
N VAL A 145 8.84 -16.81 -10.72
CA VAL A 145 8.67 -15.36 -10.93
C VAL A 145 9.16 -14.59 -9.72
N SER A 146 9.69 -13.39 -9.91
CA SER A 146 10.07 -12.53 -8.79
C SER A 146 8.94 -11.56 -8.46
N ALA A 147 8.87 -11.16 -7.18
CA ALA A 147 8.02 -10.10 -6.67
C ALA A 147 8.65 -9.49 -5.41
N VAL A 148 8.20 -8.30 -5.02
CA VAL A 148 8.58 -7.71 -3.73
C VAL A 148 7.79 -8.41 -2.62
N ARG A 149 8.48 -8.79 -1.54
CA ARG A 149 7.87 -9.47 -0.38
C ARG A 149 6.74 -8.64 0.23
N GLY A 150 5.61 -9.29 0.53
CA GLY A 150 4.44 -8.65 1.13
C GLY A 150 3.67 -7.73 0.16
N SER A 151 4.04 -7.70 -1.13
CA SER A 151 3.31 -6.94 -2.14
C SER A 151 2.06 -7.68 -2.61
N SER A 152 1.11 -6.94 -3.19
CA SER A 152 -0.02 -7.51 -3.93
C SER A 152 0.42 -8.23 -5.19
N SER A 153 1.56 -7.83 -5.77
CA SER A 153 2.17 -8.52 -6.92
C SER A 153 2.57 -9.95 -6.57
N GLU A 154 3.13 -10.20 -5.37
CA GLU A 154 3.41 -11.55 -4.88
C GLU A 154 2.11 -12.35 -4.71
N GLN A 155 1.10 -11.78 -4.05
CA GLN A 155 -0.19 -12.43 -3.84
C GLN A 155 -0.90 -12.71 -5.17
N GLY A 156 -0.89 -11.72 -6.09
CA GLY A 156 -1.48 -11.86 -7.41
C GLY A 156 -0.76 -12.89 -8.27
N ALA A 157 0.57 -13.00 -8.20
CA ALA A 157 1.30 -14.07 -8.88
C ALA A 157 0.79 -15.43 -8.44
N ARG A 158 0.70 -15.68 -7.13
CA ARG A 158 0.19 -16.95 -6.57
C ARG A 158 -1.26 -17.24 -6.97
N LYS A 159 -2.09 -16.20 -7.07
CA LYS A 159 -3.52 -16.34 -7.36
C LYS A 159 -3.82 -16.58 -8.84
N PHE A 160 -3.11 -15.87 -9.73
CA PHE A 160 -3.50 -15.77 -11.14
C PHE A 160 -2.56 -16.50 -12.10
N ILE A 161 -1.37 -16.94 -11.67
CA ILE A 161 -0.47 -17.74 -12.49
C ILE A 161 -0.47 -19.18 -11.96
N PRO A 162 -0.98 -20.17 -12.72
CA PRO A 162 -1.09 -21.54 -12.23
C PRO A 162 0.26 -22.15 -11.86
N ASN A 163 0.33 -22.81 -10.70
CA ASN A 163 1.53 -23.53 -10.23
C ASN A 163 2.82 -22.70 -10.24
N VAL A 164 2.72 -21.38 -10.15
CA VAL A 164 3.89 -20.49 -10.10
C VAL A 164 4.69 -20.70 -8.82
N ASP A 165 6.01 -20.51 -8.90
CA ASP A 165 6.93 -20.47 -7.75
C ASP A 165 7.42 -19.02 -7.54
N PRO A 166 6.76 -18.19 -6.68
CA PRO A 166 7.17 -16.83 -6.44
C PRO A 166 8.42 -16.75 -5.55
N VAL A 167 9.47 -16.16 -6.08
CA VAL A 167 10.70 -15.82 -5.36
C VAL A 167 10.63 -14.38 -4.90
N THR A 168 10.61 -14.14 -3.60
CA THR A 168 10.41 -12.78 -3.06
C THR A 168 11.71 -12.10 -2.72
N PHE A 169 11.76 -10.79 -2.98
CA PHE A 169 12.88 -9.90 -2.70
C PHE A 169 12.45 -8.77 -1.78
N LYS A 170 13.42 -8.18 -1.07
CA LYS A 170 13.16 -7.05 -0.19
C LYS A 170 12.75 -5.79 -0.95
N ASP A 171 13.27 -5.61 -2.15
CA ASP A 171 13.08 -4.43 -2.97
C ASP A 171 12.97 -4.79 -4.47
N PRO A 172 12.46 -3.85 -5.30
CA PRO A 172 12.30 -4.07 -6.74
C PRO A 172 13.62 -4.30 -7.49
N SER A 173 14.73 -3.71 -7.04
CA SER A 173 16.03 -3.82 -7.71
C SER A 173 16.54 -5.24 -7.67
N GLY A 174 16.44 -5.89 -6.50
CA GLY A 174 16.81 -7.31 -6.34
C GLY A 174 15.92 -8.23 -7.17
N ALA A 175 14.59 -7.96 -7.21
CA ALA A 175 13.65 -8.73 -8.02
C ALA A 175 13.93 -8.61 -9.52
N PHE A 176 14.24 -7.40 -9.99
CA PHE A 176 14.59 -7.13 -11.39
C PHE A 176 15.94 -7.73 -11.78
N LEU A 177 16.94 -7.63 -10.93
CA LEU A 177 18.25 -8.25 -11.14
C LEU A 177 18.14 -9.77 -11.31
N ALA A 178 17.29 -10.44 -10.50
CA ALA A 178 17.03 -11.87 -10.63
C ALA A 178 16.43 -12.22 -12.01
N LEU A 179 15.56 -11.38 -12.57
CA LEU A 179 15.04 -11.53 -13.92
C LEU A 179 16.16 -11.40 -14.96
N GLN A 180 16.97 -10.35 -14.87
CA GLN A 180 18.08 -10.11 -15.81
C GLN A 180 19.11 -11.25 -15.78
N GLN A 181 19.39 -11.84 -14.61
CA GLN A 181 20.29 -12.96 -14.43
C GLN A 181 19.68 -14.32 -14.84
N GLY A 182 18.43 -14.37 -15.29
CA GLY A 182 17.76 -15.63 -15.67
C GLY A 182 17.39 -16.54 -14.51
N LYS A 183 17.47 -16.06 -13.25
CA LYS A 183 17.08 -16.83 -12.05
C LYS A 183 15.57 -17.02 -11.93
N VAL A 184 14.80 -16.13 -12.56
CA VAL A 184 13.35 -16.16 -12.69
C VAL A 184 12.95 -15.87 -14.13
N SER A 185 11.75 -16.30 -14.52
CA SER A 185 11.20 -16.10 -15.88
C SER A 185 10.36 -14.82 -16.01
N GLY A 186 9.88 -14.27 -14.88
CA GLY A 186 9.09 -13.05 -14.86
C GLY A 186 9.31 -12.23 -13.61
N PHE A 187 9.03 -10.93 -13.67
CA PHE A 187 8.94 -10.03 -12.51
C PHE A 187 7.56 -9.39 -12.48
N VAL A 188 6.79 -9.63 -11.43
CA VAL A 188 5.43 -9.13 -11.25
C VAL A 188 5.47 -7.85 -10.43
N ALA A 189 4.95 -6.76 -10.99
CA ALA A 189 4.88 -5.46 -10.32
C ALA A 189 3.81 -4.55 -10.98
N SER A 190 3.63 -3.35 -10.43
CA SER A 190 2.77 -2.33 -11.05
C SER A 190 3.31 -1.91 -12.43
N GLU A 191 2.40 -1.66 -13.37
CA GLU A 191 2.74 -1.26 -14.74
C GLU A 191 3.71 -0.07 -14.78
N LEU A 192 3.47 0.96 -13.97
CA LEU A 192 4.34 2.13 -13.90
C LEU A 192 5.79 1.76 -13.58
N MET A 193 5.99 0.90 -12.60
CA MET A 193 7.33 0.40 -12.26
C MET A 193 7.93 -0.39 -13.42
N LEU A 194 7.15 -1.27 -14.05
CA LEU A 194 7.63 -2.10 -15.16
C LEU A 194 7.95 -1.28 -16.40
N VAL A 195 7.18 -0.23 -16.71
CA VAL A 195 7.49 0.72 -17.80
C VAL A 195 8.81 1.43 -17.55
N LYS A 196 9.04 1.94 -16.33
CA LYS A 196 10.31 2.57 -15.95
C LYS A 196 11.49 1.60 -16.10
N LEU A 197 11.36 0.38 -15.60
CA LEU A 197 12.41 -0.65 -15.72
C LEU A 197 12.66 -1.06 -17.17
N LYS A 198 11.61 -1.16 -17.98
CA LYS A 198 11.73 -1.43 -19.42
C LYS A 198 12.49 -0.32 -20.13
N GLN A 199 12.21 0.96 -19.84
CA GLN A 199 12.95 2.08 -20.38
C GLN A 199 14.44 2.04 -19.98
N GLN A 200 14.73 1.80 -18.71
CA GLN A 200 16.10 1.65 -18.19
C GLN A 200 16.85 0.49 -18.86
N ALA A 201 16.16 -0.60 -19.16
CA ALA A 201 16.74 -1.78 -19.78
C ALA A 201 16.83 -1.70 -21.33
N ALA A 202 16.30 -0.67 -21.96
CA ALA A 202 16.24 -0.58 -23.43
C ALA A 202 17.63 -0.63 -24.10
N SER A 203 18.64 -0.05 -23.45
CA SER A 203 20.05 -0.05 -23.90
C SER A 203 20.93 -1.05 -23.14
N SER A 204 20.36 -1.90 -22.30
CA SER A 204 21.12 -2.89 -21.51
C SER A 204 21.38 -4.15 -22.31
N ALA A 205 22.34 -4.99 -21.84
CA ALA A 205 22.62 -6.29 -22.43
C ALA A 205 21.43 -7.28 -22.34
N VAL A 206 20.47 -7.01 -21.47
CA VAL A 206 19.27 -7.84 -21.27
C VAL A 206 18.00 -6.98 -21.40
N PRO A 207 17.55 -6.70 -22.63
CA PRO A 207 16.29 -6.01 -22.87
C PRO A 207 15.11 -6.82 -22.34
N VAL A 208 14.06 -6.11 -21.93
CA VAL A 208 12.85 -6.71 -21.35
C VAL A 208 11.59 -6.27 -22.07
N LYS A 209 10.52 -7.04 -21.91
CA LYS A 209 9.18 -6.77 -22.44
C LYS A 209 8.14 -6.92 -21.35
N ILE A 210 7.07 -6.14 -21.42
CA ILE A 210 5.88 -6.30 -20.58
C ILE A 210 4.95 -7.30 -21.27
N LEU A 211 4.46 -8.29 -20.53
CA LEU A 211 3.49 -9.25 -21.00
C LEU A 211 2.08 -8.68 -20.89
N GLU A 212 1.23 -9.00 -21.88
CA GLU A 212 -0.18 -8.61 -21.94
C GLU A 212 -1.07 -9.87 -21.88
N PRO A 213 -2.30 -9.79 -21.38
CA PRO A 213 -2.91 -8.64 -20.71
C PRO A 213 -2.35 -8.41 -19.30
N ALA A 214 -2.83 -7.37 -18.61
CA ALA A 214 -2.56 -7.19 -17.19
C ALA A 214 -2.98 -8.45 -16.41
N LEU A 215 -2.21 -8.78 -15.38
CA LEU A 215 -2.51 -9.92 -14.50
C LEU A 215 -3.77 -9.65 -13.67
N PHE A 216 -3.90 -8.42 -13.14
CA PHE A 216 -5.11 -7.93 -12.47
C PHE A 216 -5.07 -6.40 -12.33
N VAL A 217 -6.25 -5.84 -12.02
CA VAL A 217 -6.45 -4.42 -11.70
C VAL A 217 -6.51 -4.29 -10.19
N GLU A 218 -5.86 -3.28 -9.63
CA GLU A 218 -5.73 -3.10 -8.21
C GLU A 218 -6.08 -1.66 -7.80
N PRO A 219 -7.19 -1.43 -7.07
CA PRO A 219 -7.45 -0.13 -6.47
C PRO A 219 -6.54 0.06 -5.24
N TRP A 220 -5.97 1.25 -5.10
CA TRP A 220 -5.17 1.63 -3.95
C TRP A 220 -5.93 2.61 -3.08
N GLY A 221 -6.01 2.30 -1.78
CA GLY A 221 -6.57 3.15 -0.75
C GLY A 221 -5.57 3.43 0.35
N MET A 222 -5.80 4.49 1.11
CA MET A 222 -5.05 4.71 2.35
C MET A 222 -5.51 3.70 3.40
N GLY A 223 -4.55 3.04 4.08
CA GLY A 223 -4.84 2.14 5.18
C GLY A 223 -5.10 2.90 6.48
N VAL A 224 -6.17 2.54 7.17
CA VAL A 224 -6.56 3.02 8.49
C VAL A 224 -6.70 1.83 9.44
N ARG A 225 -6.46 1.99 10.73
CA ARG A 225 -6.65 0.91 11.70
C ARG A 225 -8.08 0.38 11.63
N ARG A 226 -8.22 -0.94 11.70
CA ARG A 226 -9.52 -1.58 11.59
C ARG A 226 -10.47 -1.11 12.70
N GLY A 227 -11.68 -0.72 12.30
CA GLY A 227 -12.72 -0.21 13.19
C GLY A 227 -12.58 1.25 13.61
N ASP A 228 -11.52 1.95 13.21
CA ASP A 228 -11.38 3.39 13.42
C ASP A 228 -12.19 4.17 12.37
N THR A 229 -13.51 4.10 12.51
CA THR A 229 -14.46 4.74 11.59
C THR A 229 -14.34 6.26 11.58
N VAL A 230 -13.92 6.86 12.69
CA VAL A 230 -13.75 8.30 12.82
C VAL A 230 -12.61 8.78 11.93
N MET A 231 -11.44 8.14 12.02
CA MET A 231 -10.30 8.45 11.16
C MET A 231 -10.59 8.12 9.69
N LEU A 232 -11.23 6.97 9.42
CA LEU A 232 -11.61 6.57 8.06
C LEU A 232 -12.53 7.61 7.40
N ASN A 233 -13.56 8.06 8.11
CA ASN A 233 -14.47 9.09 7.61
C ASN A 233 -13.77 10.43 7.39
N GLN A 234 -12.80 10.79 8.24
CA GLN A 234 -12.00 12.01 8.05
C GLN A 234 -11.15 11.92 6.78
N VAL A 235 -10.47 10.80 6.55
CA VAL A 235 -9.68 10.57 5.32
C VAL A 235 -10.59 10.62 4.10
N ASN A 236 -11.71 9.90 4.10
CA ASN A 236 -12.65 9.88 2.98
C ASN A 236 -13.22 11.27 2.67
N LYS A 237 -13.60 12.04 3.70
CA LYS A 237 -14.06 13.41 3.53
C LYS A 237 -13.04 14.29 2.81
N VAL A 238 -11.76 14.15 3.14
CA VAL A 238 -10.68 14.89 2.46
C VAL A 238 -10.57 14.46 1.00
N LEU A 239 -10.52 13.16 0.75
CA LEU A 239 -10.39 12.59 -0.59
C LEU A 239 -11.57 12.99 -1.49
N ASP A 240 -12.81 12.90 -0.98
CA ASP A 240 -14.02 13.32 -1.70
C ASP A 240 -14.02 14.83 -2.00
N GLY A 241 -13.59 15.64 -1.04
CA GLY A 241 -13.42 17.07 -1.24
C GLY A 241 -12.38 17.42 -2.31
N MET A 242 -11.29 16.66 -2.38
CA MET A 242 -10.28 16.81 -3.42
C MET A 242 -10.83 16.42 -4.81
N GLU A 243 -11.63 15.36 -4.88
CA GLU A 243 -12.29 14.94 -6.13
C GLU A 243 -13.29 16.01 -6.59
N ALA A 244 -14.16 16.47 -5.71
CA ALA A 244 -15.19 17.45 -6.02
C ALA A 244 -14.63 18.82 -6.44
N SER A 245 -13.50 19.24 -5.84
CA SER A 245 -12.86 20.53 -6.16
C SER A 245 -11.92 20.49 -7.35
N GLY A 246 -11.65 19.32 -7.94
CA GLY A 246 -10.63 19.12 -8.97
C GLY A 246 -9.19 19.07 -8.44
N LYS A 247 -8.97 19.19 -7.14
CA LYS A 247 -7.63 19.11 -6.51
C LYS A 247 -6.97 17.75 -6.76
N ALA A 248 -7.76 16.66 -6.77
CA ALA A 248 -7.26 15.33 -7.08
C ALA A 248 -6.66 15.25 -8.49
N THR A 249 -7.30 15.86 -9.49
CA THR A 249 -6.76 15.94 -10.86
C THR A 249 -5.50 16.80 -10.91
N GLN A 250 -5.47 17.93 -10.21
CA GLN A 250 -4.27 18.79 -10.16
C GLN A 250 -3.06 18.06 -9.57
N ILE A 251 -3.25 17.29 -8.48
CA ILE A 251 -2.18 16.49 -7.88
C ILE A 251 -1.77 15.34 -8.81
N PHE A 252 -2.73 14.68 -9.47
CA PHE A 252 -2.41 13.66 -10.46
C PHE A 252 -1.57 14.23 -11.61
N ASP A 253 -2.00 15.35 -12.20
CA ASP A 253 -1.29 15.97 -13.31
C ASP A 253 0.11 16.46 -12.92
N LYS A 254 0.29 16.94 -11.69
CA LYS A 254 1.61 17.32 -11.16
C LYS A 254 2.61 16.15 -11.21
N TRP A 255 2.18 14.94 -10.94
CA TRP A 255 3.07 13.78 -10.79
C TRP A 255 3.06 12.84 -12.00
N PHE A 256 1.95 12.75 -12.73
CA PHE A 256 1.77 11.80 -13.82
C PHE A 256 1.38 12.46 -15.15
N GLY A 257 0.88 13.69 -15.12
CA GLY A 257 0.26 14.36 -16.25
C GLY A 257 1.21 14.79 -17.35
N PRO A 258 0.72 15.58 -18.31
CA PRO A 258 1.52 16.12 -19.40
C PRO A 258 2.74 16.90 -18.89
N GLY A 259 3.90 16.69 -19.50
CA GLY A 259 5.16 17.31 -19.08
C GLY A 259 5.94 16.52 -18.03
N THR A 260 5.39 15.47 -17.47
CA THR A 260 6.11 14.49 -16.64
C THR A 260 6.66 13.35 -17.50
N PRO A 261 7.63 12.56 -17.01
CA PRO A 261 8.11 11.36 -17.72
C PRO A 261 7.02 10.32 -17.99
N PHE A 262 5.90 10.39 -17.28
CA PHE A 262 4.80 9.43 -17.39
C PHE A 262 3.78 9.82 -18.45
N SER A 263 3.51 11.11 -18.60
CA SER A 263 2.58 11.70 -19.59
C SER A 263 1.22 10.98 -19.63
N MET A 264 0.67 10.67 -18.45
CA MET A 264 -0.57 9.92 -18.29
C MET A 264 -1.78 10.86 -18.24
N LYS A 265 -2.94 10.30 -18.57
CA LYS A 265 -4.25 10.90 -18.31
C LYS A 265 -4.91 10.12 -17.19
N ARG A 266 -5.54 10.83 -16.26
CA ARG A 266 -6.30 10.21 -15.17
C ARG A 266 -7.59 9.61 -15.74
N ASP A 267 -7.77 8.30 -15.60
CA ASP A 267 -8.91 7.51 -16.09
C ASP A 267 -9.74 6.87 -14.97
N PHE A 268 -9.48 7.23 -13.72
CA PHE A 268 -10.19 6.78 -12.53
C PHE A 268 -10.68 7.98 -11.70
N ARG A 269 -11.55 7.70 -10.74
CA ARG A 269 -12.01 8.67 -9.75
C ARG A 269 -11.68 8.19 -8.34
N ILE A 270 -11.63 9.15 -7.41
CA ILE A 270 -11.68 8.84 -5.99
C ILE A 270 -13.11 8.41 -5.68
N GLU A 271 -13.27 7.16 -5.29
CA GLU A 271 -14.56 6.56 -4.93
C GLU A 271 -14.35 5.35 -4.02
N ALA A 272 -15.42 4.86 -3.40
CA ALA A 272 -15.35 3.66 -2.57
C ALA A 272 -14.81 2.47 -3.37
N ILE A 273 -13.89 1.72 -2.75
CA ILE A 273 -13.35 0.49 -3.34
C ILE A 273 -14.48 -0.54 -3.41
N LYS A 274 -14.75 -1.03 -4.62
CA LYS A 274 -15.71 -2.11 -4.86
C LYS A 274 -14.96 -3.44 -4.63
N GLY A 275 -15.32 -4.14 -3.54
CA GLY A 275 -14.75 -5.42 -3.14
C GLY A 275 -15.30 -6.59 -3.91
#